data_f51359d5f6411a408ce1d8b39d2564ad
#
_entry.id   f51359d5f6411a408ce1d8b39d2564ad
#
_cell.length_a   1.000
_cell.length_b   1.000
_cell.length_c   1.000
_cell.angle_alpha   90.00
_cell.angle_beta   90.00
_cell.angle_gamma   90.00
#
_symmetry.space_group_name_H-M   'P 1'
#
loop_
_entity.id
_entity.type
_entity.pdbx_description
1 polymer ?
#
loop_
_entity_poly.entity_id
_entity_poly.type
_entity_poly.pdbx_seq_one_letter_code
_entity_poly.pdbx_strand_id
1 'polypeptide(L)'
;MKKIDLKILDARIGNEFPLPTYATTGSAGLDLRACIDAPIDLAPGQTELIPTGLAIHIADEQLAAVILPRSGLGHKHGVVLGNLVGLIDSDYQGQLMVSVWNRSDKAFTVEPGERMAQMVFVPVVQAQFNIVDDFNATERGEGGFGHSGRQ
;
A
#
# COMPACT_ATOMS: atom_id res chain seq x y z
N MET A 1 -0.33 14.29 -15.94
CA MET A 1 0.01 13.33 -14.87
C MET A 1 1.39 13.63 -14.32
N LYS A 2 1.59 13.40 -13.03
CA LYS A 2 2.90 13.50 -12.37
C LYS A 2 3.81 12.37 -12.86
N LYS A 3 5.04 12.67 -13.25
CA LYS A 3 6.05 11.65 -13.58
C LYS A 3 6.78 11.21 -12.33
N ILE A 4 6.88 9.92 -12.13
CA ILE A 4 7.62 9.27 -11.03
C ILE A 4 8.65 8.34 -11.65
N ASP A 5 9.89 8.43 -11.20
CA ASP A 5 10.96 7.55 -11.68
C ASP A 5 10.72 6.13 -11.17
N LEU A 6 10.79 5.18 -12.07
CA LEU A 6 10.62 3.75 -11.81
C LEU A 6 11.88 3.00 -12.26
N LYS A 7 12.42 2.21 -11.35
CA LYS A 7 13.52 1.29 -11.63
C LYS A 7 12.99 -0.14 -11.65
N ILE A 8 13.26 -0.85 -12.74
CA ILE A 8 12.91 -2.27 -12.89
C ILE A 8 14.08 -3.10 -12.33
N LEU A 9 13.81 -3.97 -11.36
CA LEU A 9 14.81 -4.79 -10.68
C LEU A 9 14.82 -6.25 -11.14
N ASP A 10 13.82 -6.67 -11.92
CA ASP A 10 13.68 -8.04 -12.43
C ASP A 10 13.27 -7.99 -13.90
N ALA A 11 13.97 -8.74 -14.75
CA ALA A 11 13.77 -8.73 -16.20
C ALA A 11 12.38 -9.21 -16.64
N ARG A 12 11.64 -9.92 -15.79
CA ARG A 12 10.26 -10.35 -16.10
C ARG A 12 9.27 -9.19 -16.11
N ILE A 13 9.60 -8.08 -15.42
CA ILE A 13 8.74 -6.89 -15.37
C ILE A 13 8.72 -6.21 -16.76
N GLY A 14 7.54 -6.00 -17.30
CA GLY A 14 7.36 -5.48 -18.64
C GLY A 14 7.36 -6.56 -19.73
N ASN A 15 7.58 -7.83 -19.37
CA ASN A 15 7.53 -8.99 -20.23
C ASN A 15 6.48 -10.00 -19.73
N GLU A 16 6.89 -10.97 -18.92
CA GLU A 16 5.97 -11.95 -18.31
C GLU A 16 5.01 -11.29 -17.31
N PHE A 17 5.51 -10.32 -16.55
CA PHE A 17 4.74 -9.58 -15.56
C PHE A 17 4.50 -8.16 -16.09
N PRO A 18 3.23 -7.75 -16.28
CA PRO A 18 2.93 -6.40 -16.77
C PRO A 18 3.48 -5.31 -15.85
N LEU A 19 3.88 -4.18 -16.42
CA LEU A 19 4.15 -2.96 -15.66
C LEU A 19 2.86 -2.48 -14.96
N PRO A 20 2.98 -1.84 -13.79
CA PRO A 20 1.83 -1.23 -13.16
C PRO A 20 1.18 -0.19 -14.07
N THR A 21 -0.11 -0.32 -14.29
CA THR A 21 -0.91 0.61 -15.07
C THR A 21 -2.27 0.83 -14.41
N TYR A 22 -2.87 1.99 -14.67
CA TYR A 22 -4.24 2.23 -14.24
C TYR A 22 -5.19 1.46 -15.16
N ALA A 23 -6.09 0.68 -14.56
CA ALA A 23 -7.02 -0.16 -15.32
C ALA A 23 -8.05 0.67 -16.10
N THR A 24 -8.45 1.82 -15.57
CA THR A 24 -9.39 2.77 -16.19
C THR A 24 -8.88 4.19 -16.01
N THR A 25 -9.43 5.15 -16.75
CA THR A 25 -9.10 6.57 -16.61
C THR A 25 -9.33 7.11 -15.20
N GLY A 26 -10.33 6.58 -14.49
CA GLY A 26 -10.68 7.00 -13.13
C GLY A 26 -10.07 6.15 -12.02
N SER A 27 -9.22 5.16 -12.35
CA SER A 27 -8.57 4.34 -11.32
C SER A 27 -7.61 5.16 -10.49
N ALA A 28 -7.64 4.98 -9.17
CA ALA A 28 -6.71 5.61 -8.23
C ALA A 28 -5.49 4.73 -7.93
N GLY A 29 -5.65 3.42 -8.00
CA GLY A 29 -4.62 2.45 -7.62
C GLY A 29 -3.95 1.78 -8.82
N LEU A 30 -2.66 1.52 -8.64
CA LEU A 30 -1.82 0.73 -9.54
C LEU A 30 -1.60 -0.63 -8.90
N ASP A 31 -1.89 -1.72 -9.61
CA ASP A 31 -1.65 -3.06 -9.09
C ASP A 31 -0.16 -3.36 -8.89
N LEU A 32 0.17 -3.94 -7.74
CA LEU A 32 1.49 -4.48 -7.45
C LEU A 32 1.43 -6.01 -7.49
N ARG A 33 2.39 -6.60 -8.22
CA ARG A 33 2.44 -8.04 -8.47
C ARG A 33 3.56 -8.72 -7.68
N ALA A 34 3.33 -9.98 -7.34
CA ALA A 34 4.33 -10.81 -6.66
C ALA A 34 5.45 -11.19 -7.64
N CYS A 35 6.63 -10.62 -7.44
CA CYS A 35 7.82 -10.93 -8.25
C CYS A 35 8.61 -12.06 -7.57
N ILE A 36 8.07 -13.27 -7.67
CA ILE A 36 8.61 -14.49 -7.05
C ILE A 36 8.82 -15.57 -8.11
N ASP A 37 9.66 -16.55 -7.80
CA ASP A 37 10.02 -17.62 -8.74
C ASP A 37 9.10 -18.83 -8.64
N ALA A 38 8.53 -19.05 -7.48
CA ALA A 38 7.65 -20.19 -7.20
C ALA A 38 6.47 -19.72 -6.33
N PRO A 39 5.32 -20.42 -6.36
CA PRO A 39 4.19 -20.11 -5.50
C PRO A 39 4.56 -20.09 -4.02
N ILE A 40 3.96 -19.17 -3.26
CA ILE A 40 4.10 -19.08 -1.80
C ILE A 40 2.77 -19.47 -1.18
N ASP A 41 2.79 -20.53 -0.36
CA ASP A 41 1.62 -20.95 0.41
C ASP A 41 1.59 -20.19 1.74
N LEU A 42 0.55 -19.42 1.95
CA LEU A 42 0.30 -18.71 3.19
C LEU A 42 -0.69 -19.51 4.04
N ALA A 43 -0.22 -20.09 5.12
CA ALA A 43 -1.09 -20.70 6.11
C ALA A 43 -1.99 -19.64 6.78
N PRO A 44 -3.12 -20.04 7.39
CA PRO A 44 -3.94 -19.13 8.19
C PRO A 44 -3.11 -18.39 9.23
N GLY A 45 -3.21 -17.06 9.24
CA GLY A 45 -2.47 -16.17 10.15
C GLY A 45 -1.03 -15.85 9.73
N GLN A 46 -0.49 -16.48 8.71
CA GLN A 46 0.87 -16.26 8.24
C GLN A 46 1.02 -14.93 7.52
N THR A 47 2.16 -14.26 7.73
CA THR A 47 2.59 -13.05 7.02
C THR A 47 3.90 -13.34 6.29
N GLU A 48 4.01 -12.86 5.06
CA GLU A 48 5.20 -13.02 4.23
C GLU A 48 5.53 -11.69 3.55
N LEU A 49 6.82 -11.33 3.54
CA LEU A 49 7.30 -10.13 2.85
C LEU A 49 7.64 -10.50 1.40
N ILE A 50 6.85 -10.00 0.45
CA ILE A 50 6.94 -10.39 -0.96
C ILE A 50 7.46 -9.23 -1.82
N PRO A 51 8.50 -9.45 -2.64
CA PRO A 51 9.04 -8.43 -3.51
C PRO A 51 8.14 -8.14 -4.70
N THR A 52 8.20 -6.90 -5.18
CA THR A 52 7.48 -6.47 -6.41
C THR A 52 8.39 -6.42 -7.63
N GLY A 53 9.70 -6.47 -7.46
CA GLY A 53 10.67 -6.27 -8.55
C GLY A 53 10.78 -4.82 -9.01
N LEU A 54 10.21 -3.88 -8.27
CA LEU A 54 10.15 -2.46 -8.61
C LEU A 54 10.73 -1.61 -7.49
N ALA A 55 11.39 -0.50 -7.87
CA ALA A 55 11.72 0.59 -6.97
C ALA A 55 11.27 1.90 -7.60
N ILE A 56 10.79 2.82 -6.79
CA ILE A 56 10.37 4.15 -7.23
C ILE A 56 11.17 5.23 -6.51
N HIS A 57 11.31 6.39 -7.14
CA HIS A 57 11.82 7.58 -6.48
C HIS A 57 10.84 8.73 -6.75
N ILE A 58 10.04 9.06 -5.77
CA ILE A 58 9.02 10.11 -5.87
C ILE A 58 9.67 11.48 -6.01
N ALA A 59 10.72 11.76 -5.21
CA ALA A 59 11.52 12.98 -5.25
C ALA A 59 10.73 14.29 -5.14
N ASP A 60 9.57 14.23 -4.49
CA ASP A 60 8.69 15.38 -4.25
C ASP A 60 8.11 15.26 -2.84
N GLU A 61 8.54 16.13 -1.93
CA GLU A 61 8.15 16.13 -0.52
C GLU A 61 6.64 16.34 -0.31
N GLN A 62 5.93 16.82 -1.32
CA GLN A 62 4.48 17.02 -1.28
C GLN A 62 3.69 15.77 -1.68
N LEU A 63 4.38 14.68 -1.98
CA LEU A 63 3.79 13.41 -2.36
C LEU A 63 4.35 12.26 -1.55
N ALA A 64 3.52 11.25 -1.36
CA ALA A 64 3.89 9.93 -0.86
C ALA A 64 3.16 8.87 -1.67
N ALA A 65 3.53 7.63 -1.52
CA ALA A 65 2.71 6.51 -1.97
C ALA A 65 2.23 5.70 -0.77
N VAL A 66 1.03 5.15 -0.88
CA VAL A 66 0.50 4.19 0.08
C VAL A 66 0.22 2.87 -0.63
N ILE A 67 0.56 1.77 0.04
CA ILE A 67 0.27 0.42 -0.43
C ILE A 67 -0.91 -0.09 0.38
N LEU A 68 -1.95 -0.52 -0.34
CA LEU A 68 -3.23 -0.92 0.23
C LEU A 68 -3.59 -2.33 -0.24
N PRO A 69 -4.43 -3.05 0.52
CA PRO A 69 -5.00 -4.31 0.06
C PRO A 69 -5.89 -4.08 -1.17
N ARG A 70 -6.05 -5.13 -1.97
CA ARG A 70 -7.08 -5.17 -3.01
C ARG A 70 -8.40 -5.63 -2.38
N SER A 71 -9.49 -4.96 -2.75
CA SER A 71 -10.81 -5.20 -2.14
C SER A 71 -11.27 -6.66 -2.27
N GLY A 72 -11.11 -7.27 -3.44
CA GLY A 72 -11.53 -8.65 -3.68
C GLY A 72 -10.73 -9.66 -2.87
N LEU A 73 -9.40 -9.54 -2.84
CA LEU A 73 -8.54 -10.41 -2.04
C LEU A 73 -8.80 -10.25 -0.54
N GLY A 74 -8.96 -9.03 -0.09
CA GLY A 74 -9.21 -8.75 1.33
C GLY A 74 -10.55 -9.28 1.79
N HIS A 75 -11.61 -9.01 1.04
CA HIS A 75 -12.97 -9.41 1.42
C HIS A 75 -13.21 -10.92 1.24
N LYS A 76 -12.85 -11.48 0.08
CA LYS A 76 -13.17 -12.88 -0.25
C LYS A 76 -12.21 -13.88 0.38
N HIS A 77 -10.92 -13.53 0.46
CA HIS A 77 -9.86 -14.46 0.87
C HIS A 77 -9.16 -14.06 2.17
N GLY A 78 -9.44 -12.90 2.72
CA GLY A 78 -8.77 -12.40 3.91
C GLY A 78 -7.29 -12.08 3.69
N VAL A 79 -6.87 -11.90 2.44
CA VAL A 79 -5.49 -11.56 2.08
C VAL A 79 -5.36 -10.05 2.06
N VAL A 80 -4.64 -9.54 3.04
CA VAL A 80 -4.46 -8.11 3.32
C VAL A 80 -2.98 -7.82 3.58
N LEU A 81 -2.66 -6.70 4.22
CA LEU A 81 -1.28 -6.34 4.56
C LEU A 81 -1.03 -6.51 6.05
N GLY A 82 0.12 -7.09 6.41
CA GLY A 82 0.53 -7.27 7.79
C GLY A 82 0.77 -5.96 8.53
N ASN A 83 1.19 -4.91 7.82
CA ASN A 83 1.32 -3.56 8.35
C ASN A 83 0.07 -2.69 8.14
N LEU A 84 -1.02 -3.25 7.65
CA LEU A 84 -2.30 -2.64 7.31
C LEU A 84 -2.21 -1.66 6.15
N VAL A 85 -1.33 -0.69 6.19
CA VAL A 85 -1.02 0.27 5.13
C VAL A 85 0.50 0.41 5.03
N GLY A 86 1.03 0.25 3.82
CA GLY A 86 2.43 0.57 3.55
C GLY A 86 2.58 2.05 3.22
N LEU A 87 3.52 2.74 3.85
CA LEU A 87 3.82 4.13 3.57
C LEU A 87 5.17 4.23 2.88
N ILE A 88 5.19 4.84 1.70
CA ILE A 88 6.41 5.04 0.91
C ILE A 88 6.72 6.53 0.87
N ASP A 89 7.78 6.91 1.54
CA ASP A 89 8.27 8.28 1.59
C ASP A 89 8.86 8.74 0.25
N SER A 90 8.87 10.05 0.03
CA SER A 90 9.36 10.63 -1.24
C SER A 90 10.83 10.37 -1.52
N ASP A 91 11.64 10.13 -0.51
CA ASP A 91 13.08 9.88 -0.59
C ASP A 91 13.45 8.39 -0.51
N TYR A 92 12.48 7.49 -0.36
CA TYR A 92 12.73 6.06 -0.38
C TYR A 92 13.04 5.58 -1.80
N GLN A 93 14.15 4.85 -1.95
CA GLN A 93 14.65 4.35 -3.25
C GLN A 93 14.83 2.82 -3.28
N GLY A 94 14.50 2.14 -2.20
CA GLY A 94 14.59 0.68 -2.12
C GLY A 94 13.48 -0.03 -2.89
N GLN A 95 13.63 -1.34 -3.03
CA GLN A 95 12.58 -2.15 -3.63
C GLN A 95 11.27 -2.03 -2.86
N LEU A 96 10.17 -1.89 -3.60
CA LEU A 96 8.83 -2.00 -3.03
C LEU A 96 8.58 -3.44 -2.62
N MET A 97 8.32 -3.62 -1.33
CA MET A 97 8.01 -4.91 -0.72
C MET A 97 6.59 -4.86 -0.17
N VAL A 98 5.86 -5.95 -0.29
CA VAL A 98 4.50 -6.05 0.23
C VAL A 98 4.47 -7.10 1.34
N SER A 99 4.09 -6.66 2.54
CA SER A 99 3.85 -7.55 3.68
C SER A 99 2.47 -8.17 3.52
N VAL A 100 2.39 -9.39 2.98
CA VAL A 100 1.13 -10.06 2.70
C VAL A 100 0.73 -10.92 3.89
N TRP A 101 -0.47 -10.69 4.42
CA TRP A 101 -1.02 -11.39 5.58
C TRP A 101 -2.29 -12.13 5.21
N ASN A 102 -2.31 -13.44 5.46
CA ASN A 102 -3.51 -14.25 5.38
C ASN A 102 -4.24 -14.24 6.74
N ARG A 103 -5.22 -13.38 6.90
CA ARG A 103 -6.02 -13.28 8.14
C ARG A 103 -7.23 -14.22 8.15
N SER A 104 -7.38 -15.06 7.12
CA SER A 104 -8.46 -16.02 7.04
C SER A 104 -8.14 -17.33 7.80
N ASP A 105 -9.08 -18.26 7.81
CA ASP A 105 -8.95 -19.60 8.38
C ASP A 105 -8.59 -20.67 7.35
N LYS A 106 -8.31 -20.26 6.10
CA LYS A 106 -7.93 -21.14 4.99
C LYS A 106 -6.58 -20.74 4.42
N ALA A 107 -5.79 -21.71 4.00
CA ALA A 107 -4.54 -21.44 3.28
C ALA A 107 -4.83 -20.70 1.97
N PHE A 108 -3.92 -19.81 1.60
CA PHE A 108 -3.96 -19.05 0.34
C PHE A 108 -2.60 -19.17 -0.35
N THR A 109 -2.62 -19.46 -1.66
CA THR A 109 -1.39 -19.52 -2.47
C THR A 109 -1.23 -18.25 -3.29
N VAL A 110 -0.08 -17.58 -3.12
CA VAL A 110 0.31 -16.44 -3.96
C VAL A 110 1.14 -16.96 -5.12
N GLU A 111 0.64 -16.75 -6.34
CA GLU A 111 1.32 -17.19 -7.57
C GLU A 111 2.30 -16.13 -8.09
N PRO A 112 3.39 -16.53 -8.78
CA PRO A 112 4.25 -15.55 -9.47
C PRO A 112 3.45 -14.66 -10.41
N GLY A 113 3.68 -13.34 -10.33
CA GLY A 113 2.99 -12.36 -11.15
C GLY A 113 1.57 -12.01 -10.72
N GLU A 114 1.07 -12.63 -9.66
CA GLU A 114 -0.27 -12.34 -9.13
C GLU A 114 -0.35 -10.93 -8.55
N ARG A 115 -1.47 -10.26 -8.79
CA ARG A 115 -1.77 -8.94 -8.20
C ARG A 115 -2.11 -9.13 -6.73
N MET A 116 -1.22 -8.70 -5.84
CA MET A 116 -1.34 -8.94 -4.40
C MET A 116 -1.71 -7.70 -3.57
N ALA A 117 -1.53 -6.51 -4.15
CA ALA A 117 -1.79 -5.24 -3.49
C ALA A 117 -1.97 -4.14 -4.54
N GLN A 118 -2.22 -2.94 -4.10
CA GLN A 118 -2.28 -1.76 -4.98
C GLN A 118 -1.57 -0.58 -4.33
N MET A 119 -1.04 0.31 -5.16
CA MET A 119 -0.34 1.51 -4.75
C MET A 119 -1.09 2.75 -5.23
N VAL A 120 -1.23 3.72 -4.33
CA VAL A 120 -1.88 5.01 -4.61
C VAL A 120 -0.93 6.13 -4.23
N PHE A 121 -0.75 7.13 -5.12
CA PHE A 121 -0.01 8.34 -4.79
C PHE A 121 -0.96 9.32 -4.11
N VAL A 122 -0.49 9.94 -3.02
CA VAL A 122 -1.29 10.85 -2.21
C VAL A 122 -0.53 12.14 -1.93
N PRO A 123 -1.23 13.28 -1.84
CA PRO A 123 -0.59 14.52 -1.39
C PRO A 123 -0.25 14.44 0.09
N VAL A 124 0.84 15.11 0.46
CA VAL A 124 1.36 15.13 1.83
C VAL A 124 1.57 16.57 2.27
N VAL A 125 1.21 16.86 3.50
CA VAL A 125 1.53 18.11 4.17
C VAL A 125 2.45 17.79 5.36
N GLN A 126 3.66 18.33 5.34
CA GLN A 126 4.54 18.27 6.50
C GLN A 126 4.16 19.40 7.46
N ALA A 127 4.06 19.07 8.75
CA ALA A 127 3.66 20.00 9.78
C ALA A 127 4.85 20.37 10.68
N GLN A 128 4.87 21.62 11.10
CA GLN A 128 5.74 22.09 12.18
C GLN A 128 4.87 22.37 13.40
N PHE A 129 5.25 21.78 14.54
CA PHE A 129 4.50 22.01 15.78
C PHE A 129 4.82 23.37 16.39
N ASN A 130 3.78 24.10 16.76
CA ASN A 130 3.84 25.28 17.59
C ASN A 130 3.33 24.89 18.99
N ILE A 131 4.24 24.83 19.96
CA ILE A 131 3.90 24.42 21.33
C ILE A 131 3.12 25.54 22.01
N VAL A 132 1.94 25.20 22.51
CA VAL A 132 1.06 26.11 23.22
C VAL A 132 0.67 25.48 24.56
N ASP A 133 0.28 26.31 25.53
CA ASP A 133 -0.19 25.84 26.84
C ASP A 133 -1.66 25.43 26.78
N ASP A 134 -2.43 26.04 25.88
CA ASP A 134 -3.87 25.80 25.75
C ASP A 134 -4.35 26.06 24.32
N PHE A 135 -5.53 25.57 23.97
CA PHE A 135 -6.17 25.79 22.68
C PHE A 135 -7.32 26.78 22.80
N ASN A 136 -7.64 27.45 21.66
CA ASN A 136 -8.89 28.19 21.56
C ASN A 136 -10.06 27.19 21.65
N ALA A 137 -11.11 27.60 22.40
CA ALA A 137 -12.28 26.76 22.59
C ALA A 137 -13.00 26.46 21.27
N THR A 138 -13.47 25.21 21.13
CA THR A 138 -14.35 24.79 20.04
C THR A 138 -15.60 24.14 20.60
N GLU A 139 -16.65 24.04 19.80
CA GLU A 139 -17.91 23.42 20.19
C GLU A 139 -17.71 21.95 20.58
N ARG A 140 -16.83 21.23 19.86
CA ARG A 140 -16.51 19.82 20.13
C ARG A 140 -15.64 19.65 21.38
N GLY A 141 -14.69 20.56 21.63
CA GLY A 141 -13.69 20.42 22.70
C GLY A 141 -12.92 19.12 22.62
N GLU A 142 -12.84 18.39 23.72
CA GLU A 142 -12.10 17.11 23.85
C GLU A 142 -12.90 15.88 23.43
N GLY A 143 -14.12 16.04 22.90
CA GLY A 143 -14.99 14.92 22.52
C GLY A 143 -14.41 14.04 21.43
N GLY A 144 -14.27 12.75 21.74
CA GLY A 144 -13.77 11.74 20.81
C GLY A 144 -14.46 10.39 21.05
N PHE A 145 -14.00 9.31 20.41
CA PHE A 145 -14.44 7.93 20.64
C PHE A 145 -15.96 7.76 20.72
N GLY A 146 -16.70 8.22 19.70
CA GLY A 146 -18.16 8.11 19.67
C GLY A 146 -18.89 9.36 20.14
N HIS A 147 -18.19 10.49 20.26
CA HIS A 147 -18.80 11.79 20.62
C HIS A 147 -20.07 12.11 19.78
N SER A 148 -20.05 11.80 18.47
CA SER A 148 -21.21 11.98 17.59
C SER A 148 -22.22 10.83 17.63
N GLY A 149 -21.99 9.79 18.43
CA GLY A 149 -22.87 8.62 18.57
C GLY A 149 -22.76 7.62 17.42
N ARG A 150 -23.63 6.59 17.46
CA ARG A 150 -23.68 5.54 16.46
C ARG A 150 -24.85 5.66 15.49
N GLN A 151 -25.79 6.58 15.73
CA GLN A 151 -26.98 6.81 14.92
C GLN A 151 -27.11 8.28 14.57
#